data_36f1e28fe4d312e4246afa67bd89a41d
#
_entry.id   36f1e28fe4d312e4246afa67bd89a41d
#
_cell.length_a   1.000
_cell.length_b   1.000
_cell.length_c   1.000
_cell.angle_alpha   90.00
_cell.angle_beta   90.00
_cell.angle_gamma   90.00
#
_symmetry.space_group_name_H-M   'P 1'
#
loop_
_entity.id
_entity.type
_entity.pdbx_description
1 polymer ?
#
loop_
_entity_poly.entity_id
_entity_poly.type
_entity_poly.pdbx_seq_one_letter_code
_entity_poly.pdbx_strand_id
1 'polypeptide(L)'
;MALDINPTDVKFYDYEGVLNDSLNKKGGRNYNWTGAPVIKRNKNSYQNTNYEMMMDYFSYQTTDKMDWKLSDETKTSGPYTLQKATTDFGGRHWTAWFCKDMNIAEGPYKFRGLPGLIFEMNDSRDNFIFKLIRSQKLDKTYDTSDFLESFGGKKPINLKIGDMHKMMLQFYNDPMKDLREKFDDVPPGTFQVGGTKITRKDQFKEMAKVMQQQILKNYNPLELTSAVVYPKMN
;
A
#
# COMPACT_ATOMS: atom_id res chain seq x y z
N MET A 1 7.84 -0.37 6.98
CA MET A 1 7.94 -0.19 5.51
C MET A 1 9.39 -0.31 5.07
N ALA A 2 9.65 -0.75 3.86
CA ALA A 2 10.95 -0.77 3.20
C ALA A 2 10.91 0.07 1.92
N LEU A 3 12.02 0.73 1.61
CA LEU A 3 12.28 1.42 0.35
C LEU A 3 13.56 0.85 -0.24
N ASP A 4 13.44 0.02 -1.26
CA ASP A 4 14.56 -0.51 -2.02
C ASP A 4 14.85 0.38 -3.21
N ILE A 5 16.10 0.86 -3.28
CA ILE A 5 16.58 1.70 -4.39
C ILE A 5 17.62 0.88 -5.14
N ASN A 6 17.17 0.20 -6.18
CA ASN A 6 17.97 -0.70 -7.00
C ASN A 6 18.62 0.05 -8.18
N PRO A 7 19.55 -0.58 -8.92
CA PRO A 7 20.15 0.02 -10.10
C PRO A 7 19.13 0.42 -11.18
N THR A 8 18.05 -0.34 -11.36
CA THR A 8 17.05 -0.17 -12.43
C THR A 8 15.67 0.23 -11.95
N ASP A 9 15.31 -0.10 -10.72
CA ASP A 9 13.98 0.16 -10.16
C ASP A 9 14.02 0.63 -8.71
N VAL A 10 12.88 1.12 -8.25
CA VAL A 10 12.61 1.50 -6.86
C VAL A 10 11.33 0.81 -6.43
N LYS A 11 11.34 0.24 -5.22
CA LYS A 11 10.21 -0.50 -4.64
C LYS A 11 9.92 0.02 -3.25
N PHE A 12 8.65 0.23 -2.95
CA PHE A 12 8.19 0.60 -1.61
C PHE A 12 7.11 -0.39 -1.17
N TYR A 13 7.30 -1.02 -0.02
CA TYR A 13 6.44 -2.11 0.44
C TYR A 13 6.56 -2.33 1.95
N ASP A 14 5.69 -3.20 2.50
CA ASP A 14 5.81 -3.60 3.90
C ASP A 14 6.99 -4.54 4.12
N TYR A 15 7.82 -4.24 5.10
CA TYR A 15 8.96 -5.07 5.47
C TYR A 15 8.57 -6.48 5.95
N GLU A 16 7.35 -6.68 6.44
CA GLU A 16 6.82 -8.02 6.73
C GLU A 16 6.86 -8.95 5.52
N GLY A 17 6.71 -8.42 4.29
CA GLY A 17 6.87 -9.18 3.06
C GLY A 17 8.23 -9.89 2.98
N VAL A 18 9.31 -9.20 3.35
CA VAL A 18 10.67 -9.79 3.40
C VAL A 18 10.77 -10.92 4.44
N LEU A 19 10.18 -10.69 5.61
CA LEU A 19 10.22 -11.68 6.69
C LEU A 19 9.42 -12.94 6.29
N ASN A 20 8.25 -12.76 5.74
CA ASN A 20 7.40 -13.85 5.26
C ASN A 20 8.05 -14.63 4.10
N ASP A 21 8.65 -13.92 3.13
CA ASP A 21 9.39 -14.55 2.04
C ASP A 21 10.56 -15.39 2.57
N SER A 22 11.31 -14.87 3.53
CA SER A 22 12.40 -15.60 4.18
C SER A 22 11.92 -16.87 4.90
N LEU A 23 10.74 -16.82 5.55
CA LEU A 23 10.12 -17.98 6.19
C LEU A 23 9.61 -18.98 5.15
N ASN A 24 9.02 -18.50 4.06
CA ASN A 24 8.50 -19.35 2.98
C ASN A 24 9.62 -20.13 2.28
N LYS A 25 10.76 -19.49 2.05
CA LYS A 25 11.97 -20.15 1.52
C LYS A 25 12.51 -21.27 2.44
N LYS A 26 12.12 -21.26 3.71
CA LYS A 26 12.44 -22.31 4.70
C LYS A 26 11.32 -23.34 4.88
N GLY A 27 10.31 -23.34 4.00
CA GLY A 27 9.20 -24.31 4.05
C GLY A 27 7.94 -23.78 4.75
N GLY A 28 7.90 -22.52 5.13
CA GLY A 28 6.69 -21.84 5.63
C GLY A 28 5.65 -21.60 4.52
N ARG A 29 4.45 -21.19 4.93
CA ARG A 29 3.36 -20.75 4.03
C ARG A 29 2.70 -19.48 4.58
N ASN A 30 3.49 -18.43 4.73
CA ASN A 30 3.05 -17.15 5.28
C ASN A 30 2.75 -16.17 4.14
N TYR A 31 1.50 -16.07 3.77
CA TYR A 31 0.99 -15.13 2.79
C TYR A 31 0.08 -14.13 3.49
N ASN A 32 0.69 -13.10 4.09
CA ASN A 32 -0.04 -12.06 4.79
C ASN A 32 0.10 -10.73 4.05
N TRP A 33 -1.02 -10.09 3.74
CA TRP A 33 -1.07 -8.76 3.15
C TRP A 33 -1.51 -7.77 4.22
N THR A 34 -0.68 -6.78 4.51
CA THR A 34 -0.91 -5.85 5.63
C THR A 34 -1.81 -4.67 5.27
N GLY A 35 -2.18 -4.51 4.00
CA GLY A 35 -2.91 -3.34 3.50
C GLY A 35 -2.05 -2.07 3.42
N ALA A 36 -0.75 -2.18 3.65
CA ALA A 36 0.17 -1.08 3.45
C ALA A 36 0.36 -0.82 1.94
N PRO A 37 0.61 0.45 1.53
CA PRO A 37 0.79 0.76 0.12
C PRO A 37 2.04 0.08 -0.43
N VAL A 38 1.89 -0.56 -1.58
CA VAL A 38 2.95 -1.27 -2.29
C VAL A 38 3.08 -0.72 -3.69
N ILE A 39 4.27 -0.25 -4.04
CA ILE A 39 4.57 0.28 -5.37
C ILE A 39 5.90 -0.21 -5.90
N LYS A 40 5.99 -0.24 -7.24
CA LYS A 40 7.23 -0.40 -8.00
C LYS A 40 7.28 0.65 -9.10
N ARG A 41 8.46 1.22 -9.38
CA ARG A 41 8.70 2.09 -10.53
C ARG A 41 10.09 1.87 -11.11
N ASN A 42 10.28 2.18 -12.37
CA ASN A 42 11.62 2.27 -12.92
C ASN A 42 12.35 3.45 -12.30
N LYS A 43 13.67 3.32 -12.10
CA LYS A 43 14.50 4.40 -11.59
C LYS A 43 14.35 5.64 -12.47
N ASN A 44 14.26 6.80 -11.82
CA ASN A 44 14.01 8.09 -12.47
C ASN A 44 12.65 8.25 -13.20
N SER A 45 11.73 7.32 -13.04
CA SER A 45 10.37 7.41 -13.56
C SER A 45 9.42 8.01 -12.54
N TYR A 46 8.37 8.68 -13.00
CA TYR A 46 7.19 9.07 -12.23
C TYR A 46 6.00 8.11 -12.46
N GLN A 47 6.18 7.11 -13.34
CA GLN A 47 5.19 6.07 -13.55
C GLN A 47 5.35 4.99 -12.48
N ASN A 48 4.31 4.79 -11.69
CA ASN A 48 4.27 3.82 -10.62
C ASN A 48 3.34 2.66 -10.98
N THR A 49 3.76 1.44 -10.74
CA THR A 49 2.89 0.27 -10.65
C THR A 49 2.49 0.11 -9.19
N ASN A 50 1.21 0.23 -8.91
CA ASN A 50 0.62 0.03 -7.60
C ASN A 50 0.12 -1.41 -7.53
N TYR A 51 0.28 -2.05 -6.37
CA TYR A 51 -0.20 -3.40 -6.11
C TYR A 51 -1.24 -3.38 -5.01
N GLU A 52 -2.31 -4.15 -5.17
CA GLU A 52 -3.42 -4.20 -4.24
C GLU A 52 -3.93 -5.63 -4.08
N MET A 53 -4.19 -6.04 -2.85
CA MET A 53 -4.79 -7.32 -2.52
C MET A 53 -6.22 -7.11 -2.05
N MET A 54 -7.15 -7.74 -2.74
CA MET A 54 -8.54 -7.82 -2.33
C MET A 54 -8.97 -9.30 -2.28
N MET A 55 -9.85 -9.72 -3.17
CA MET A 55 -10.18 -11.15 -3.37
C MET A 55 -9.15 -11.84 -4.27
N ASP A 56 -8.41 -11.06 -5.05
CA ASP A 56 -7.30 -11.52 -5.88
C ASP A 56 -6.19 -10.45 -5.86
N TYR A 57 -5.04 -10.74 -6.50
CA TYR A 57 -3.91 -9.84 -6.57
C TYR A 57 -4.01 -8.97 -7.82
N PHE A 58 -4.00 -7.66 -7.64
CA PHE A 58 -4.18 -6.68 -8.70
C PHE A 58 -3.01 -5.73 -8.81
N SER A 59 -2.84 -5.16 -10.02
CA SER A 59 -1.94 -4.03 -10.24
C SER A 59 -2.59 -2.99 -11.13
N TYR A 60 -2.24 -1.72 -10.92
CA TYR A 60 -2.63 -0.62 -11.79
C TYR A 60 -1.51 0.42 -11.86
N GLN A 61 -1.51 1.21 -12.93
CA GLN A 61 -0.48 2.22 -13.14
C GLN A 61 -1.01 3.62 -12.87
N THR A 62 -0.12 4.44 -12.27
CA THR A 62 -0.33 5.88 -12.08
C THR A 62 0.91 6.63 -12.51
N THR A 63 0.75 7.91 -12.88
CA THR A 63 1.87 8.81 -13.14
C THR A 63 1.77 9.97 -12.17
N ASP A 64 2.73 10.06 -11.23
CA ASP A 64 2.64 10.92 -10.08
C ASP A 64 3.90 11.81 -9.99
N LYS A 65 3.78 13.08 -10.41
CA LYS A 65 4.85 14.06 -10.30
C LYS A 65 4.51 15.06 -9.20
N MET A 66 5.45 15.29 -8.29
CA MET A 66 5.34 16.27 -7.22
C MET A 66 5.90 17.61 -7.68
N ASP A 67 5.19 18.68 -7.36
CA ASP A 67 5.66 20.06 -7.51
C ASP A 67 6.20 20.54 -6.16
N TRP A 68 7.51 20.38 -5.97
CA TRP A 68 8.19 20.69 -4.72
C TRP A 68 8.50 22.16 -4.56
N LYS A 69 8.14 22.73 -3.43
CA LYS A 69 8.53 24.07 -2.98
C LYS A 69 9.63 23.90 -1.94
N LEU A 70 10.84 24.33 -2.27
CA LEU A 70 11.98 24.29 -1.36
C LEU A 70 11.91 25.45 -0.37
N SER A 71 12.33 25.22 0.87
CA SER A 71 12.49 26.22 1.91
C SER A 71 13.97 26.29 2.32
N ASP A 72 14.40 27.43 2.84
CA ASP A 72 15.73 27.58 3.43
C ASP A 72 15.82 27.02 4.85
N GLU A 73 14.69 26.57 5.40
CA GLU A 73 14.66 25.93 6.72
C GLU A 73 15.47 24.63 6.71
N THR A 74 16.34 24.50 7.70
CA THR A 74 17.16 23.30 7.91
C THR A 74 17.03 22.78 9.33
N LYS A 75 17.30 21.48 9.50
CA LYS A 75 17.44 20.84 10.81
C LYS A 75 18.51 19.77 10.77
N THR A 76 19.02 19.39 11.94
CA THR A 76 19.99 18.30 12.07
C THR A 76 19.29 16.99 12.40
N SER A 77 19.72 15.88 11.78
CA SER A 77 19.28 14.51 12.08
C SER A 77 20.50 13.59 12.10
N GLY A 78 21.00 13.25 13.29
CA GLY A 78 22.28 12.57 13.45
C GLY A 78 23.42 13.38 12.80
N PRO A 79 24.23 12.79 11.91
CA PRO A 79 25.32 13.50 11.23
C PRO A 79 24.84 14.32 10.01
N TYR A 80 23.55 14.32 9.68
CA TYR A 80 23.02 14.89 8.44
C TYR A 80 22.34 16.23 8.68
N THR A 81 22.52 17.16 7.75
CA THR A 81 21.70 18.38 7.65
C THR A 81 20.56 18.12 6.66
N LEU A 82 19.35 18.30 7.12
CA LEU A 82 18.15 18.15 6.31
C LEU A 82 17.58 19.51 5.95
N GLN A 83 17.13 19.66 4.71
CA GLN A 83 16.41 20.83 4.23
C GLN A 83 14.93 20.52 4.09
N LYS A 84 14.07 21.49 4.37
CA LYS A 84 12.62 21.40 4.25
C LYS A 84 12.17 21.60 2.82
N ALA A 85 11.16 20.85 2.41
CA ALA A 85 10.39 21.08 1.20
C ALA A 85 8.92 20.78 1.46
N THR A 86 8.01 21.39 0.68
CA THR A 86 6.59 21.11 0.75
C THR A 86 6.03 20.81 -0.63
N THR A 87 4.93 20.07 -0.69
CA THR A 87 4.17 19.81 -1.92
C THR A 87 2.72 19.50 -1.60
N ASP A 88 1.82 19.77 -2.53
CA ASP A 88 0.44 19.30 -2.50
C ASP A 88 0.35 18.07 -3.40
N PHE A 89 -0.04 16.93 -2.82
CA PHE A 89 -0.18 15.69 -3.54
C PHE A 89 -1.31 14.84 -2.97
N GLY A 90 -2.12 14.26 -3.85
CA GLY A 90 -3.22 13.38 -3.47
C GLY A 90 -4.30 14.06 -2.62
N GLY A 91 -4.46 15.39 -2.69
CA GLY A 91 -5.39 16.15 -1.86
C GLY A 91 -4.91 16.38 -0.42
N ARG A 92 -3.62 16.19 -0.17
CA ARG A 92 -2.96 16.48 1.12
C ARG A 92 -1.82 17.44 0.91
N HIS A 93 -1.55 18.28 1.91
CA HIS A 93 -0.34 19.09 1.98
C HIS A 93 0.73 18.33 2.75
N TRP A 94 1.90 18.18 2.13
CA TRP A 94 3.01 17.39 2.66
C TRP A 94 4.22 18.26 2.99
N THR A 95 4.86 17.95 4.10
CA THR A 95 6.18 18.49 4.47
C THR A 95 7.19 17.37 4.42
N ALA A 96 8.29 17.58 3.71
CA ALA A 96 9.42 16.65 3.61
C ALA A 96 10.70 17.30 4.15
N TRP A 97 11.55 16.50 4.77
CA TRP A 97 12.91 16.83 5.16
C TRP A 97 13.86 15.91 4.42
N PHE A 98 14.68 16.46 3.56
CA PHE A 98 15.58 15.69 2.69
C PHE A 98 17.04 16.06 2.89
N CYS A 99 17.94 15.09 2.66
CA CYS A 99 19.39 15.22 2.80
C CYS A 99 20.05 15.43 1.44
N LYS A 100 20.61 16.61 1.19
CA LYS A 100 21.34 16.92 -0.05
C LYS A 100 22.63 16.12 -0.21
N ASP A 101 23.29 15.77 0.91
CA ASP A 101 24.55 15.02 0.88
C ASP A 101 24.34 13.58 0.36
N MET A 102 23.10 13.10 0.41
CA MET A 102 22.70 11.86 -0.24
C MET A 102 22.06 12.18 -1.60
N ASN A 103 22.85 12.15 -2.67
CA ASN A 103 22.39 12.42 -4.04
C ASN A 103 21.51 11.29 -4.58
N ILE A 104 20.39 11.06 -3.92
CA ILE A 104 19.38 10.06 -4.24
C ILE A 104 18.01 10.75 -4.22
N ALA A 105 17.45 11.03 -5.38
CA ALA A 105 16.18 11.77 -5.53
C ALA A 105 14.95 10.90 -5.24
N GLU A 106 14.98 10.12 -4.15
CA GLU A 106 13.95 9.14 -3.80
C GLU A 106 13.41 9.36 -2.37
N GLY A 107 12.25 8.78 -2.08
CA GLY A 107 11.59 8.83 -0.79
C GLY A 107 10.51 7.76 -0.63
N PRO A 108 9.77 7.77 0.48
CA PRO A 108 8.74 6.79 0.75
C PRO A 108 7.60 6.89 -0.27
N TYR A 109 6.91 5.79 -0.51
CA TYR A 109 5.76 5.71 -1.39
C TYR A 109 6.08 6.25 -2.80
N LYS A 110 5.27 7.14 -3.34
CA LYS A 110 5.44 7.79 -4.67
C LYS A 110 6.33 9.04 -4.62
N PHE A 111 6.72 9.49 -3.43
CA PHE A 111 7.43 10.75 -3.25
C PHE A 111 8.88 10.66 -3.69
N ARG A 112 9.22 11.49 -4.67
CA ARG A 112 10.57 11.60 -5.25
C ARG A 112 10.77 12.94 -5.94
N GLY A 113 12.02 13.20 -6.38
CA GLY A 113 12.35 14.36 -7.21
C GLY A 113 12.97 15.53 -6.46
N LEU A 114 13.13 15.45 -5.14
CA LEU A 114 13.96 16.38 -4.38
C LEU A 114 15.44 16.13 -4.68
N PRO A 115 16.32 17.14 -4.57
CA PRO A 115 17.75 16.99 -4.81
C PRO A 115 18.44 16.31 -3.61
N GLY A 116 17.94 15.13 -3.20
CA GLY A 116 18.44 14.35 -2.08
C GLY A 116 17.39 13.38 -1.54
N LEU A 117 17.84 12.44 -0.70
CA LEU A 117 16.98 11.42 -0.09
C LEU A 117 16.04 12.03 0.95
N ILE A 118 14.77 11.69 0.87
CA ILE A 118 13.79 12.11 1.88
C ILE A 118 13.98 11.27 3.14
N PHE A 119 14.28 11.91 4.26
CA PHE A 119 14.49 11.29 5.57
C PHE A 119 13.22 11.27 6.40
N GLU A 120 12.46 12.36 6.35
CA GLU A 120 11.22 12.46 7.08
C GLU A 120 10.15 13.11 6.20
N MET A 121 8.93 12.69 6.37
CA MET A 121 7.80 13.22 5.65
C MET A 121 6.51 13.01 6.43
N ASN A 122 5.65 14.02 6.47
CA ASN A 122 4.32 13.91 7.04
C ASN A 122 3.30 14.77 6.29
N ASP A 123 2.04 14.37 6.32
CA ASP A 123 0.96 15.25 5.88
C ASP A 123 0.59 16.26 6.97
N SER A 124 -0.09 17.35 6.61
CA SER A 124 -0.40 18.49 7.51
C SER A 124 -1.29 18.14 8.71
N ARG A 125 -1.86 16.93 8.73
CA ARG A 125 -2.71 16.42 9.82
C ARG A 125 -2.08 15.25 10.57
N ASP A 126 -0.83 14.90 10.23
CA ASP A 126 -0.08 13.76 10.78
C ASP A 126 -0.81 12.41 10.66
N ASN A 127 -1.72 12.27 9.65
CA ASN A 127 -2.33 10.97 9.35
C ASN A 127 -1.29 9.97 8.82
N PHE A 128 -0.25 10.48 8.16
CA PHE A 128 0.86 9.70 7.63
C PHE A 128 2.17 10.36 8.02
N ILE A 129 3.03 9.60 8.67
CA ILE A 129 4.37 10.01 9.08
C ILE A 129 5.35 8.95 8.63
N PHE A 130 6.29 9.33 7.79
CA PHE A 130 7.39 8.48 7.33
C PHE A 130 8.68 9.02 7.92
N LYS A 131 9.49 8.13 8.52
CA LYS A 131 10.83 8.46 9.03
C LYS A 131 11.81 7.40 8.63
N LEU A 132 12.96 7.81 8.10
CA LEU A 132 14.09 6.93 7.84
C LEU A 132 14.71 6.54 9.18
N ILE A 133 14.56 5.29 9.58
CA ILE A 133 15.10 4.78 10.85
C ILE A 133 16.42 4.00 10.64
N ARG A 134 16.62 3.47 9.43
CA ARG A 134 17.82 2.71 9.07
C ARG A 134 18.01 2.75 7.56
N SER A 135 19.27 2.87 7.15
CA SER A 135 19.66 2.67 5.75
C SER A 135 20.82 1.66 5.71
N GLN A 136 20.85 0.87 4.64
CA GLN A 136 21.90 -0.12 4.43
C GLN A 136 22.18 -0.23 2.94
N LYS A 137 23.46 -0.21 2.56
CA LYS A 137 23.88 -0.58 1.22
C LYS A 137 24.02 -2.09 1.14
N LEU A 138 23.35 -2.70 0.18
CA LEU A 138 23.46 -4.13 -0.10
C LEU A 138 24.36 -4.36 -1.31
N ASP A 139 25.14 -5.43 -1.28
CA ASP A 139 26.00 -5.84 -2.41
C ASP A 139 25.19 -6.41 -3.57
N LYS A 140 24.01 -6.95 -3.28
CA LYS A 140 23.09 -7.52 -4.26
C LYS A 140 21.67 -7.00 -4.02
N THR A 141 20.94 -6.78 -5.12
CA THR A 141 19.51 -6.48 -5.09
C THR A 141 18.75 -7.62 -4.42
N TYR A 142 17.87 -7.29 -3.47
CA TYR A 142 16.96 -8.26 -2.89
C TYR A 142 15.86 -8.62 -3.89
N ASP A 143 15.68 -9.91 -4.14
CA ASP A 143 14.65 -10.40 -5.05
C ASP A 143 13.30 -10.41 -4.35
N THR A 144 12.35 -9.62 -4.87
CA THR A 144 10.99 -9.50 -4.36
C THR A 144 9.95 -10.16 -5.27
N SER A 145 10.38 -10.96 -6.26
CA SER A 145 9.49 -11.51 -7.28
C SER A 145 8.40 -12.43 -6.73
N ASP A 146 8.68 -13.08 -5.58
CA ASP A 146 7.77 -14.05 -4.97
C ASP A 146 6.68 -13.42 -4.08
N PHE A 147 6.85 -12.16 -3.65
CA PHE A 147 5.90 -11.50 -2.74
C PHE A 147 5.50 -10.08 -3.16
N LEU A 148 6.06 -9.54 -4.21
CA LEU A 148 5.71 -8.23 -4.75
C LEU A 148 5.22 -8.32 -6.20
N GLU A 149 6.03 -8.88 -7.10
CA GLU A 149 5.67 -9.06 -8.51
C GLU A 149 4.77 -10.28 -8.75
N SER A 150 4.68 -11.17 -7.77
CA SER A 150 3.67 -12.22 -7.64
C SER A 150 3.29 -12.37 -6.17
N PHE A 151 2.11 -12.89 -5.88
CA PHE A 151 1.68 -13.16 -4.51
C PHE A 151 1.07 -14.55 -4.43
N GLY A 152 1.65 -15.40 -3.56
CA GLY A 152 1.23 -16.81 -3.48
C GLY A 152 1.36 -17.56 -4.82
N GLY A 153 2.35 -17.23 -5.64
CA GLY A 153 2.57 -17.82 -6.97
C GLY A 153 1.68 -17.26 -8.09
N LYS A 154 0.78 -16.30 -7.79
CA LYS A 154 -0.08 -15.65 -8.78
C LYS A 154 0.47 -14.31 -9.19
N LYS A 155 0.53 -14.05 -10.50
CA LYS A 155 0.83 -12.73 -11.05
C LYS A 155 -0.37 -11.79 -10.86
N PRO A 156 -0.13 -10.48 -10.67
CA PRO A 156 -1.22 -9.53 -10.52
C PRO A 156 -2.04 -9.39 -11.81
N ILE A 157 -3.35 -9.28 -11.65
CA ILE A 157 -4.28 -8.91 -12.71
C ILE A 157 -4.14 -7.40 -12.93
N ASN A 158 -3.76 -7.00 -14.14
CA ASN A 158 -3.58 -5.59 -14.46
C ASN A 158 -4.93 -4.92 -14.78
N LEU A 159 -5.26 -3.87 -14.05
CA LEU A 159 -6.49 -3.11 -14.20
C LEU A 159 -6.22 -1.62 -14.44
N LYS A 160 -7.21 -0.92 -14.97
CA LYS A 160 -7.25 0.55 -14.88
C LYS A 160 -7.72 0.94 -13.48
N ILE A 161 -7.20 2.05 -12.96
CA ILE A 161 -7.59 2.54 -11.60
C ILE A 161 -9.11 2.69 -11.44
N GLY A 162 -9.82 3.14 -12.50
CA GLY A 162 -11.29 3.25 -12.45
C GLY A 162 -12.01 1.91 -12.33
N ASP A 163 -11.46 0.84 -12.89
CA ASP A 163 -12.02 -0.50 -12.76
C ASP A 163 -11.71 -1.09 -11.38
N MET A 164 -10.53 -0.79 -10.83
CA MET A 164 -10.20 -1.11 -9.44
C MET A 164 -11.18 -0.45 -8.46
N HIS A 165 -11.47 0.84 -8.63
CA HIS A 165 -12.46 1.55 -7.81
C HIS A 165 -13.87 0.95 -7.92
N LYS A 166 -14.30 0.55 -9.12
CA LYS A 166 -15.59 -0.15 -9.31
C LYS A 166 -15.62 -1.47 -8.52
N MET A 167 -14.55 -2.25 -8.58
CA MET A 167 -14.45 -3.50 -7.82
C MET A 167 -14.50 -3.26 -6.32
N MET A 168 -13.78 -2.25 -5.81
CA MET A 168 -13.82 -1.87 -4.40
C MET A 168 -15.23 -1.48 -3.95
N LEU A 169 -15.95 -0.71 -4.77
CA LEU A 169 -17.35 -0.35 -4.51
C LEU A 169 -18.31 -1.57 -4.57
N GLN A 170 -18.12 -2.47 -5.54
CA GLN A 170 -18.89 -3.70 -5.62
C GLN A 170 -18.69 -4.58 -4.39
N PHE A 171 -17.43 -4.73 -3.97
CA PHE A 171 -17.11 -5.46 -2.74
C PHE A 171 -17.72 -4.79 -1.51
N TYR A 172 -17.62 -3.47 -1.38
CA TYR A 172 -18.25 -2.73 -0.28
C TYR A 172 -19.76 -2.92 -0.25
N ASN A 173 -20.44 -2.86 -1.41
CA ASN A 173 -21.89 -2.98 -1.48
C ASN A 173 -22.41 -4.38 -1.10
N ASP A 174 -21.65 -5.43 -1.40
CA ASP A 174 -21.99 -6.80 -1.03
C ASP A 174 -20.75 -7.65 -0.71
N PRO A 175 -20.10 -7.42 0.44
CA PRO A 175 -18.85 -8.09 0.79
C PRO A 175 -19.00 -9.58 1.10
N MET A 176 -20.24 -10.07 1.23
CA MET A 176 -20.55 -11.47 1.50
C MET A 176 -21.10 -12.24 0.28
N LYS A 177 -21.10 -11.62 -0.90
CA LYS A 177 -21.68 -12.20 -2.12
C LYS A 177 -21.14 -13.61 -2.40
N ASP A 178 -19.83 -13.73 -2.57
CA ASP A 178 -19.19 -14.99 -2.96
C ASP A 178 -19.35 -16.09 -1.89
N LEU A 179 -19.33 -15.69 -0.62
CA LEU A 179 -19.54 -16.60 0.50
C LEU A 179 -20.98 -17.08 0.56
N ARG A 180 -21.93 -16.19 0.31
CA ARG A 180 -23.35 -16.51 0.28
C ARG A 180 -23.70 -17.43 -0.90
N GLU A 181 -23.08 -17.22 -2.07
CA GLU A 181 -23.26 -18.11 -3.23
C GLU A 181 -22.73 -19.51 -2.95
N LYS A 182 -21.58 -19.65 -2.29
CA LYS A 182 -20.99 -20.95 -1.90
C LYS A 182 -21.69 -21.65 -0.74
N PHE A 183 -22.54 -20.97 0.00
CA PHE A 183 -23.21 -21.53 1.19
C PHE A 183 -24.11 -22.74 0.86
N ASP A 184 -24.77 -22.72 -0.30
CA ASP A 184 -25.66 -23.80 -0.74
C ASP A 184 -24.89 -25.04 -1.26
N ASP A 185 -23.62 -24.88 -1.60
CA ASP A 185 -22.79 -25.94 -2.19
C ASP A 185 -22.13 -26.85 -1.13
N VAL A 186 -22.32 -26.52 0.15
CA VAL A 186 -21.69 -27.27 1.26
C VAL A 186 -22.71 -27.94 2.17
N PRO A 187 -22.37 -29.06 2.83
CA PRO A 187 -23.26 -29.73 3.76
C PRO A 187 -23.76 -28.82 4.88
N PRO A 188 -25.04 -28.92 5.29
CA PRO A 188 -25.58 -28.07 6.36
C PRO A 188 -24.74 -28.12 7.64
N GLY A 189 -24.47 -26.95 8.19
CA GLY A 189 -23.71 -26.82 9.44
C GLY A 189 -22.21 -26.97 9.36
N THR A 190 -21.62 -27.09 8.15
CA THR A 190 -20.18 -27.17 7.94
C THR A 190 -19.56 -25.82 7.53
N PHE A 191 -20.39 -24.86 7.11
CA PHE A 191 -19.90 -23.56 6.62
C PHE A 191 -19.43 -22.66 7.78
N GLN A 192 -18.22 -22.13 7.65
CA GLN A 192 -17.63 -21.23 8.65
C GLN A 192 -17.00 -20.02 7.96
N VAL A 193 -17.14 -18.86 8.57
CA VAL A 193 -16.51 -17.61 8.14
C VAL A 193 -15.83 -16.98 9.36
N GLY A 194 -14.52 -16.78 9.29
CA GLY A 194 -13.76 -16.18 10.40
C GLY A 194 -13.93 -16.92 11.73
N GLY A 195 -14.07 -18.26 11.70
CA GLY A 195 -14.34 -19.08 12.88
C GLY A 195 -15.80 -19.09 13.35
N THR A 196 -16.67 -18.30 12.75
CA THR A 196 -18.11 -18.28 13.07
C THR A 196 -18.85 -19.29 12.19
N LYS A 197 -19.59 -20.20 12.82
CA LYS A 197 -20.43 -21.18 12.12
C LYS A 197 -21.66 -20.48 11.53
N ILE A 198 -21.88 -20.66 10.23
CA ILE A 198 -23.03 -20.12 9.50
C ILE A 198 -24.02 -21.24 9.28
N THR A 199 -25.24 -21.04 9.73
CA THR A 199 -26.34 -22.02 9.62
C THR A 199 -27.50 -21.51 8.79
N ARG A 200 -27.59 -20.19 8.56
CA ARG A 200 -28.66 -19.53 7.81
C ARG A 200 -28.11 -18.37 6.98
N LYS A 201 -28.68 -18.14 5.81
CA LYS A 201 -28.27 -17.06 4.88
C LYS A 201 -28.45 -15.63 5.44
N ASP A 202 -29.42 -15.43 6.33
CA ASP A 202 -29.64 -14.10 6.93
C ASP A 202 -28.44 -13.62 7.78
N GLN A 203 -27.63 -14.55 8.32
CA GLN A 203 -26.41 -14.21 9.05
C GLN A 203 -25.38 -13.45 8.19
N PHE A 204 -25.33 -13.69 6.87
CA PHE A 204 -24.46 -12.93 5.98
C PHE A 204 -24.81 -11.44 5.92
N LYS A 205 -26.05 -11.07 6.15
CA LYS A 205 -26.49 -9.67 6.15
C LYS A 205 -25.83 -8.88 7.30
N GLU A 206 -25.82 -9.48 8.50
CA GLU A 206 -25.18 -8.84 9.66
C GLU A 206 -23.65 -8.80 9.51
N MET A 207 -23.07 -9.86 8.98
CA MET A 207 -21.63 -9.88 8.67
C MET A 207 -21.24 -8.82 7.64
N ALA A 208 -22.05 -8.64 6.60
CA ALA A 208 -21.83 -7.60 5.59
C ALA A 208 -21.84 -6.19 6.22
N LYS A 209 -22.78 -5.90 7.10
CA LYS A 209 -22.83 -4.62 7.83
C LYS A 209 -21.58 -4.39 8.67
N VAL A 210 -21.15 -5.39 9.43
CA VAL A 210 -19.92 -5.30 10.23
C VAL A 210 -18.71 -5.02 9.36
N MET A 211 -18.58 -5.71 8.22
CA MET A 211 -17.47 -5.49 7.30
C MET A 211 -17.52 -4.10 6.64
N GLN A 212 -18.70 -3.64 6.23
CA GLN A 212 -18.87 -2.28 5.71
C GLN A 212 -18.47 -1.22 6.75
N GLN A 213 -18.88 -1.39 8.00
CA GLN A 213 -18.47 -0.50 9.10
C GLN A 213 -16.96 -0.49 9.31
N GLN A 214 -16.32 -1.66 9.26
CA GLN A 214 -14.86 -1.76 9.37
C GLN A 214 -14.14 -1.08 8.21
N ILE A 215 -14.63 -1.26 6.97
CA ILE A 215 -14.10 -0.56 5.79
C ILE A 215 -14.17 0.94 6.03
N LEU A 216 -15.32 1.50 6.35
CA LEU A 216 -15.50 2.94 6.57
C LEU A 216 -14.62 3.48 7.72
N LYS A 217 -14.56 2.73 8.83
CA LYS A 217 -13.79 3.13 10.02
C LYS A 217 -12.29 3.18 9.75
N ASN A 218 -11.79 2.24 8.96
CA ASN A 218 -10.35 2.09 8.72
C ASN A 218 -9.89 2.78 7.43
N TYR A 219 -10.82 3.35 6.65
CA TYR A 219 -10.50 3.96 5.37
C TYR A 219 -9.79 5.30 5.54
N ASN A 220 -8.49 5.28 5.37
CA ASN A 220 -7.63 6.47 5.38
C ASN A 220 -6.67 6.42 4.19
N PRO A 221 -7.14 6.76 2.97
CA PRO A 221 -6.29 6.70 1.78
C PRO A 221 -5.20 7.77 1.81
N LEU A 222 -4.01 7.43 1.33
CA LEU A 222 -2.90 8.37 1.15
C LEU A 222 -3.27 9.49 0.15
N GLU A 223 -4.02 9.14 -0.87
CA GLU A 223 -4.46 10.04 -1.93
C GLU A 223 -5.97 10.25 -1.86
N LEU A 224 -6.40 11.37 -1.30
CA LEU A 224 -7.82 11.73 -1.18
C LEU A 224 -8.47 12.02 -2.53
N THR A 225 -7.69 12.55 -3.50
CA THR A 225 -8.19 12.89 -4.84
C THR A 225 -8.51 11.68 -5.70
N SER A 226 -7.90 10.54 -5.41
CA SER A 226 -8.15 9.25 -6.06
C SER A 226 -8.79 8.23 -5.13
N ALA A 227 -9.35 8.70 -4.01
CA ALA A 227 -9.99 7.82 -3.03
C ALA A 227 -11.34 7.31 -3.54
N VAL A 228 -11.67 6.07 -3.18
CA VAL A 228 -13.01 5.52 -3.41
C VAL A 228 -13.99 6.22 -2.47
N VAL A 229 -15.07 6.74 -3.02
CA VAL A 229 -16.15 7.34 -2.21
C VAL A 229 -17.18 6.26 -1.88
N TYR A 230 -17.07 5.73 -0.67
CA TYR A 230 -18.03 4.74 -0.18
C TYR A 230 -19.34 5.42 0.25
N PRO A 231 -20.51 4.86 -0.09
CA PRO A 231 -21.79 5.38 0.39
C PRO A 231 -21.89 5.24 1.92
N LYS A 232 -22.55 6.20 2.54
CA LYS A 232 -22.88 6.10 3.98
C LYS A 232 -23.84 4.93 4.19
N MET A 233 -23.68 4.23 5.29
CA MET A 233 -24.65 3.23 5.73
C MET A 233 -25.92 3.95 6.20
N ASN A 234 -27.08 3.49 5.72
CA ASN A 234 -28.39 3.93 6.19
C ASN A 234 -28.79 3.20 7.47
#